data_dfaea83a2a2cc6d980976d14d0da9799
#
_entry.id   dfaea83a2a2cc6d980976d14d0da9799
#
_cell.length_a   1.000
_cell.length_b   1.000
_cell.length_c   1.000
_cell.angle_alpha   90.00
_cell.angle_beta   90.00
_cell.angle_gamma   90.00
#
_symmetry.space_group_name_H-M   'P 1'
#
loop_
_entity.id
_entity.type
_entity.pdbx_description
1 polymer ?
#
loop_
_entity_poly.entity_id
_entity_poly.type
_entity_poly.pdbx_seq_one_letter_code
_entity_poly.pdbx_strand_id
1 'polypeptide(L)'
;MSDILRSVGLDVGTTSTQMIFSELTVENKASGFAVPEMEIARRDIRYRSPVYFTPLLDESHVDAGALRELVAEEYRKAGIRRESVDTGAIIITGETSRKENARAVLDALSDFAGEFVVATAGPDLESVLAAKGAGAVDYSQRTGKTVLHMDIGGGTSNLALIRDGKIERTGCLNVGGRLLKFDGGGTVTYVSPVLTGLCGLKPGDKASPGQVKPVAEILTQALEMAAGLREETPLLEQLTTRGAGRFDPCREKELVISFSGGVADCIEKELPWLEFGDIGPILGQTIRESRLCGGEFTLGSETIRATVIGAGCHSAQLSGSTVFHQNVPFPLKNVPVVSLADISRETIRRELSKQEDSAILAFPGVNSPGYREVAAMAEEIAAGTGGKALICLEQDMAKALGQALALRLGPNAEILCIDRVKVSEGSYLDVGAPVGPALPVVVKTLVLGK
;
A
#
# COMPACT_ATOMS: atom_id res chain seq x y z
N MET A 1 -22.08 -8.56 -18.68
CA MET A 1 -20.88 -8.02 -19.37
C MET A 1 -19.88 -7.77 -18.29
N SER A 2 -18.64 -8.18 -18.48
CA SER A 2 -17.54 -7.88 -17.57
C SER A 2 -16.89 -6.58 -18.03
N ASP A 3 -16.73 -5.63 -17.13
CA ASP A 3 -16.01 -4.39 -17.39
C ASP A 3 -14.52 -4.59 -17.03
N ILE A 4 -13.64 -3.95 -17.75
CA ILE A 4 -12.20 -4.05 -17.53
C ILE A 4 -11.67 -2.68 -17.12
N LEU A 5 -11.04 -2.60 -15.94
CA LEU A 5 -10.28 -1.44 -15.51
C LEU A 5 -8.78 -1.67 -15.79
N ARG A 6 -8.15 -0.73 -16.46
CA ARG A 6 -6.70 -0.72 -16.67
C ARG A 6 -6.04 -0.01 -15.52
N SER A 7 -5.12 -0.71 -14.87
CA SER A 7 -4.44 -0.23 -13.68
C SER A 7 -2.93 -0.15 -13.89
N VAL A 8 -2.31 0.88 -13.30
CA VAL A 8 -0.87 1.02 -13.21
C VAL A 8 -0.41 0.89 -11.76
N GLY A 9 0.66 0.16 -11.54
CA GLY A 9 1.41 0.17 -10.30
C GLY A 9 2.82 0.66 -10.56
N LEU A 10 3.28 1.67 -9.83
CA LEU A 10 4.65 2.15 -9.84
C LEU A 10 5.16 2.20 -8.40
N ASP A 11 6.26 1.52 -8.16
CA ASP A 11 6.97 1.55 -6.88
C ASP A 11 8.32 2.24 -7.08
N VAL A 12 8.51 3.34 -6.37
CA VAL A 12 9.75 4.11 -6.33
C VAL A 12 10.41 3.87 -4.96
N GLY A 13 11.16 2.79 -4.88
CA GLY A 13 11.88 2.42 -3.66
C GLY A 13 13.20 3.18 -3.50
N THR A 14 13.83 3.02 -2.34
CA THR A 14 15.14 3.62 -2.02
C THR A 14 16.21 3.28 -3.06
N THR A 15 16.11 2.11 -3.66
CA THR A 15 17.13 1.55 -4.52
C THR A 15 16.64 1.14 -5.89
N SER A 16 15.39 0.74 -5.97
CA SER A 16 14.82 0.20 -7.21
C SER A 16 13.47 0.83 -7.52
N THR A 17 13.26 1.06 -8.81
CA THR A 17 11.98 1.52 -9.37
C THR A 17 11.45 0.44 -10.28
N GLN A 18 10.17 0.12 -10.12
CA GLN A 18 9.47 -0.91 -10.88
C GLN A 18 8.07 -0.45 -11.27
N MET A 19 7.60 -0.91 -12.42
CA MET A 19 6.27 -0.60 -12.91
C MET A 19 5.56 -1.84 -13.47
N ILE A 20 4.26 -1.92 -13.23
CA ILE A 20 3.39 -2.91 -13.85
C ILE A 20 2.17 -2.24 -14.49
N PHE A 21 1.61 -2.89 -15.51
CA PHE A 21 0.25 -2.65 -15.96
C PHE A 21 -0.59 -3.89 -15.80
N SER A 22 -1.82 -3.71 -15.33
CA SER A 22 -2.78 -4.78 -15.05
C SER A 22 -4.14 -4.47 -15.65
N GLU A 23 -4.90 -5.51 -15.95
CA GLU A 23 -6.32 -5.46 -16.23
C GLU A 23 -7.08 -6.08 -15.07
N LEU A 24 -7.99 -5.31 -14.49
CA LEU A 24 -8.85 -5.74 -13.39
C LEU A 24 -10.23 -6.01 -13.99
N THR A 25 -10.63 -7.28 -14.02
CA THR A 25 -11.95 -7.67 -14.52
C THR A 25 -12.99 -7.49 -13.42
N VAL A 26 -13.96 -6.64 -13.68
CA VAL A 26 -15.08 -6.36 -12.76
C VAL A 26 -16.29 -7.20 -13.18
N GLU A 27 -16.84 -7.96 -12.25
CA GLU A 27 -17.99 -8.83 -12.46
C GLU A 27 -19.03 -8.62 -11.38
N ASN A 28 -20.30 -8.85 -11.75
CA ASN A 28 -21.39 -8.86 -10.79
C ASN A 28 -21.54 -10.28 -10.20
N LYS A 29 -21.31 -10.44 -8.89
CA LYS A 29 -21.47 -11.70 -8.18
C LYS A 29 -22.90 -11.97 -7.69
N ALA A 30 -23.76 -10.96 -7.69
CA ALA A 30 -25.13 -11.15 -7.24
C ALA A 30 -25.92 -12.05 -8.19
N SER A 31 -26.83 -12.83 -7.63
CA SER A 31 -27.85 -13.55 -8.42
C SER A 31 -28.75 -12.56 -9.17
N GLY A 32 -29.37 -13.00 -10.27
CA GLY A 32 -30.17 -12.12 -11.13
C GLY A 32 -31.37 -11.43 -10.45
N PHE A 33 -31.70 -11.80 -9.21
CA PHE A 33 -32.79 -11.23 -8.39
C PHE A 33 -32.29 -10.41 -7.20
N ALA A 34 -30.98 -10.34 -6.98
CA ALA A 34 -30.38 -9.57 -5.90
C ALA A 34 -29.84 -8.22 -6.40
N VAL A 35 -29.61 -7.30 -5.47
CA VAL A 35 -28.92 -6.04 -5.77
C VAL A 35 -27.55 -6.37 -6.35
N PRO A 36 -27.12 -5.79 -7.49
CA PRO A 36 -25.83 -6.06 -8.07
C PRO A 36 -24.69 -5.88 -7.06
N GLU A 37 -23.79 -6.83 -7.00
CA GLU A 37 -22.58 -6.77 -6.16
C GLU A 37 -21.36 -6.86 -7.06
N MET A 38 -20.76 -5.70 -7.35
CA MET A 38 -19.61 -5.60 -8.23
C MET A 38 -18.34 -5.94 -7.47
N GLU A 39 -17.52 -6.80 -8.05
CA GLU A 39 -16.25 -7.23 -7.47
C GLU A 39 -15.17 -7.32 -8.54
N ILE A 40 -13.91 -7.09 -8.15
CA ILE A 40 -12.75 -7.36 -8.99
C ILE A 40 -12.50 -8.89 -8.95
N ALA A 41 -13.07 -9.60 -9.92
CA ALA A 41 -13.04 -11.05 -9.99
C ALA A 41 -11.67 -11.58 -10.45
N ARG A 42 -10.95 -10.84 -11.29
CA ARG A 42 -9.65 -11.25 -11.82
C ARG A 42 -8.72 -10.06 -11.96
N ARG A 43 -7.41 -10.32 -11.78
CA ARG A 43 -6.32 -9.36 -11.87
C ARG A 43 -5.23 -9.93 -12.76
N ASP A 44 -5.16 -9.45 -14.00
CA ASP A 44 -4.21 -9.94 -14.99
C ASP A 44 -3.11 -8.91 -15.22
N ILE A 45 -1.86 -9.26 -14.91
CA ILE A 45 -0.72 -8.39 -15.18
C ILE A 45 -0.36 -8.51 -16.66
N ARG A 46 -0.47 -7.42 -17.40
CA ARG A 46 -0.22 -7.33 -18.84
C ARG A 46 1.21 -6.95 -19.18
N TYR A 47 1.84 -6.17 -18.32
CA TYR A 47 3.21 -5.72 -18.52
C TYR A 47 3.95 -5.63 -17.19
N ARG A 48 5.23 -5.99 -17.22
CA ARG A 48 6.19 -5.83 -16.11
C ARG A 48 7.42 -5.12 -16.64
N SER A 49 7.80 -4.00 -16.05
CA SER A 49 9.06 -3.35 -16.36
C SER A 49 10.25 -4.20 -15.91
N PRO A 50 11.45 -3.98 -16.45
CA PRO A 50 12.69 -4.31 -15.76
C PRO A 50 12.71 -3.66 -14.36
N VAL A 51 13.57 -4.19 -13.49
CA VAL A 51 13.89 -3.53 -12.21
C VAL A 51 14.98 -2.50 -12.51
N TYR A 52 14.65 -1.23 -12.35
CA TYR A 52 15.58 -0.13 -12.54
C TYR A 52 16.20 0.31 -11.23
N PHE A 53 17.41 0.82 -11.25
CA PHE A 53 17.90 1.60 -10.13
C PHE A 53 17.13 2.93 -10.08
N THR A 54 16.69 3.32 -8.88
CA THR A 54 16.05 4.62 -8.69
C THR A 54 17.03 5.73 -9.04
N PRO A 55 16.74 6.61 -10.00
CA PRO A 55 17.63 7.71 -10.35
C PRO A 55 17.81 8.68 -9.19
N LEU A 56 19.03 9.00 -8.83
CA LEU A 56 19.38 9.92 -7.73
C LEU A 56 20.24 11.05 -8.26
N LEU A 57 19.99 12.28 -7.80
CA LEU A 57 20.90 13.42 -7.97
C LEU A 57 22.05 13.36 -6.95
N ASP A 58 21.73 12.96 -5.71
CA ASP A 58 22.65 12.73 -4.59
C ASP A 58 22.02 11.77 -3.57
N GLU A 59 22.65 11.59 -2.40
CA GLU A 59 22.15 10.70 -1.35
C GLU A 59 20.79 11.13 -0.78
N SER A 60 20.43 12.43 -0.84
CA SER A 60 19.20 13.00 -0.28
C SER A 60 18.13 13.35 -1.30
N HIS A 61 18.43 13.33 -2.60
CA HIS A 61 17.51 13.75 -3.65
C HIS A 61 17.35 12.69 -4.74
N VAL A 62 16.11 12.43 -5.10
CA VAL A 62 15.74 11.64 -6.30
C VAL A 62 15.81 12.55 -7.53
N ASP A 63 16.34 12.06 -8.63
CA ASP A 63 16.25 12.73 -9.93
C ASP A 63 14.83 12.55 -10.51
N ALA A 64 13.97 13.50 -10.20
CA ALA A 64 12.58 13.49 -10.66
C ALA A 64 12.45 13.57 -12.19
N GLY A 65 13.40 14.25 -12.86
CA GLY A 65 13.45 14.36 -14.33
C GLY A 65 13.76 13.02 -14.99
N ALA A 66 14.87 12.39 -14.57
CA ALA A 66 15.26 11.07 -15.08
C ALA A 66 14.20 9.99 -14.75
N LEU A 67 13.59 10.07 -13.58
CA LEU A 67 12.52 9.15 -13.19
C LEU A 67 11.28 9.33 -14.09
N ARG A 68 10.91 10.57 -14.41
CA ARG A 68 9.81 10.88 -15.33
C ARG A 68 10.08 10.33 -16.73
N GLU A 69 11.29 10.48 -17.25
CA GLU A 69 11.69 9.93 -18.56
C GLU A 69 11.63 8.41 -18.56
N LEU A 70 12.13 7.75 -17.49
CA LEU A 70 12.05 6.31 -17.32
C LEU A 70 10.60 5.82 -17.40
N VAL A 71 9.69 6.44 -16.64
CA VAL A 71 8.27 6.06 -16.62
C VAL A 71 7.63 6.29 -17.99
N ALA A 72 7.93 7.41 -18.66
CA ALA A 72 7.44 7.69 -20.02
C ALA A 72 7.88 6.62 -21.03
N GLU A 73 9.13 6.16 -20.92
CA GLU A 73 9.67 5.09 -21.76
C GLU A 73 8.94 3.79 -21.52
N GLU A 74 8.66 3.44 -20.26
CA GLU A 74 7.94 2.20 -19.90
C GLU A 74 6.50 2.21 -20.44
N TYR A 75 5.81 3.36 -20.43
CA TYR A 75 4.50 3.50 -21.06
C TYR A 75 4.57 3.22 -22.57
N ARG A 76 5.63 3.73 -23.25
CA ARG A 76 5.85 3.47 -24.68
C ARG A 76 6.13 1.99 -24.96
N LYS A 77 6.99 1.34 -24.16
CA LYS A 77 7.31 -0.09 -24.29
C LYS A 77 6.09 -0.98 -24.04
N ALA A 78 5.26 -0.62 -23.09
CA ALA A 78 4.01 -1.33 -22.79
C ALA A 78 2.93 -1.11 -23.87
N GLY A 79 3.07 -0.10 -24.73
CA GLY A 79 2.07 0.25 -25.73
C GLY A 79 0.79 0.85 -25.13
N ILE A 80 0.88 1.44 -23.94
CA ILE A 80 -0.25 1.96 -23.17
C ILE A 80 -0.25 3.48 -23.22
N ARG A 81 -1.41 4.06 -23.55
CA ARG A 81 -1.61 5.51 -23.49
C ARG A 81 -2.03 5.90 -22.08
N ARG A 82 -1.55 7.03 -21.57
CA ARG A 82 -1.87 7.52 -20.22
C ARG A 82 -3.37 7.67 -19.99
N GLU A 83 -4.06 8.22 -20.98
CA GLU A 83 -5.51 8.48 -20.95
C GLU A 83 -6.34 7.19 -20.91
N SER A 84 -5.72 6.05 -21.18
CA SER A 84 -6.39 4.75 -21.14
C SER A 84 -6.24 4.04 -19.80
N VAL A 85 -5.59 4.65 -18.81
CA VAL A 85 -5.43 4.10 -17.46
C VAL A 85 -6.58 4.60 -16.59
N ASP A 86 -7.37 3.66 -16.08
CA ASP A 86 -8.59 3.95 -15.30
C ASP A 86 -8.31 4.04 -13.81
N THR A 87 -7.25 3.38 -13.32
CA THR A 87 -6.91 3.34 -11.89
C THR A 87 -5.43 2.99 -11.70
N GLY A 88 -4.96 3.03 -10.46
CA GLY A 88 -3.61 2.60 -10.12
C GLY A 88 -3.05 3.26 -8.88
N ALA A 89 -1.79 2.99 -8.60
CA ALA A 89 -1.05 3.68 -7.55
C ALA A 89 0.42 3.86 -7.92
N ILE A 90 0.92 5.06 -7.68
CA ILE A 90 2.35 5.35 -7.59
C ILE A 90 2.67 5.45 -6.11
N ILE A 91 3.58 4.63 -5.64
CA ILE A 91 4.02 4.62 -4.25
C ILE A 91 5.50 4.95 -4.19
N ILE A 92 5.85 5.80 -3.22
CA ILE A 92 7.24 6.03 -2.85
C ILE A 92 7.47 5.31 -1.52
N THR A 93 8.43 4.40 -1.50
CA THR A 93 8.66 3.47 -0.40
C THR A 93 10.03 3.67 0.27
N GLY A 94 10.17 3.16 1.48
CA GLY A 94 11.41 3.15 2.23
C GLY A 94 11.95 4.54 2.52
N GLU A 95 13.29 4.68 2.51
CA GLU A 95 13.97 5.97 2.77
C GLU A 95 13.70 7.03 1.69
N THR A 96 13.31 6.62 0.47
CA THR A 96 12.94 7.57 -0.60
C THR A 96 11.74 8.42 -0.21
N SER A 97 10.82 7.89 0.57
CA SER A 97 9.68 8.65 1.09
C SER A 97 10.10 9.76 2.08
N ARG A 98 11.31 9.67 2.64
CA ARG A 98 11.88 10.63 3.58
C ARG A 98 12.86 11.60 2.93
N LYS A 99 13.12 11.45 1.61
CA LYS A 99 14.01 12.35 0.89
C LYS A 99 13.39 13.75 0.80
N GLU A 100 14.27 14.76 0.81
CA GLU A 100 13.87 16.17 0.86
C GLU A 100 12.97 16.58 -0.32
N ASN A 101 13.14 15.94 -1.48
CA ASN A 101 12.34 16.21 -2.68
C ASN A 101 11.27 15.16 -3.01
N ALA A 102 10.88 14.31 -2.05
CA ALA A 102 9.85 13.28 -2.27
C ALA A 102 8.55 13.87 -2.85
N ARG A 103 8.13 15.04 -2.39
CA ARG A 103 6.96 15.74 -2.91
C ARG A 103 7.13 16.16 -4.36
N ALA A 104 8.30 16.68 -4.74
CA ALA A 104 8.58 17.06 -6.13
C ALA A 104 8.58 15.83 -7.07
N VAL A 105 9.02 14.68 -6.58
CA VAL A 105 8.93 13.40 -7.29
C VAL A 105 7.48 12.99 -7.50
N LEU A 106 6.65 13.11 -6.45
CA LEU A 106 5.22 12.85 -6.54
C LEU A 106 4.55 13.74 -7.58
N ASP A 107 4.81 15.03 -7.54
CA ASP A 107 4.25 16.01 -8.47
C ASP A 107 4.69 15.71 -9.92
N ALA A 108 5.96 15.36 -10.14
CA ALA A 108 6.49 15.01 -11.46
C ALA A 108 5.89 13.73 -12.05
N LEU A 109 5.44 12.81 -11.20
CA LEU A 109 4.84 11.52 -11.59
C LEU A 109 3.31 11.53 -11.61
N SER A 110 2.67 12.55 -11.05
CA SER A 110 1.20 12.64 -10.97
C SER A 110 0.52 12.50 -12.33
N ASP A 111 1.11 13.04 -13.39
CA ASP A 111 0.59 12.96 -14.77
C ASP A 111 0.60 11.52 -15.33
N PHE A 112 1.36 10.60 -14.73
CA PHE A 112 1.51 9.23 -15.22
C PHE A 112 0.60 8.23 -14.53
N ALA A 113 0.11 8.54 -13.35
CA ALA A 113 -0.82 7.67 -12.64
C ALA A 113 -2.23 7.67 -13.27
N GLY A 114 -2.39 8.31 -14.44
CA GLY A 114 -3.70 8.62 -14.96
C GLY A 114 -4.41 9.56 -14.00
N GLU A 115 -5.66 9.25 -13.67
CA GLU A 115 -6.46 10.03 -12.75
C GLU A 115 -6.26 9.61 -11.28
N PHE A 116 -5.32 8.70 -11.01
CA PHE A 116 -5.16 8.07 -9.69
C PHE A 116 -3.75 8.19 -9.10
N VAL A 117 -3.77 8.37 -7.87
CA VAL A 117 -2.88 8.21 -6.71
C VAL A 117 -1.39 8.31 -6.92
N VAL A 118 -0.84 9.31 -6.30
CA VAL A 118 0.56 9.30 -5.88
C VAL A 118 0.60 9.43 -4.37
N ALA A 119 1.14 8.43 -3.67
CA ALA A 119 1.21 8.42 -2.22
C ALA A 119 2.61 8.04 -1.75
N THR A 120 3.08 8.69 -0.68
CA THR A 120 4.15 8.11 0.12
C THR A 120 3.54 6.96 0.92
N ALA A 121 3.96 5.74 0.66
CA ALA A 121 3.53 4.62 1.48
C ALA A 121 4.26 4.69 2.83
N GLY A 122 3.50 4.88 3.91
CA GLY A 122 4.01 4.58 5.24
C GLY A 122 4.23 3.08 5.39
N PRO A 123 5.00 2.65 6.41
CA PRO A 123 5.32 1.23 6.63
C PRO A 123 4.10 0.31 6.66
N ASP A 124 2.99 0.79 7.20
CA ASP A 124 1.74 0.01 7.29
C ASP A 124 1.12 -0.26 5.92
N LEU A 125 1.03 0.76 5.06
CA LEU A 125 0.51 0.60 3.70
C LEU A 125 1.43 -0.29 2.87
N GLU A 126 2.75 -0.12 2.98
CA GLU A 126 3.74 -0.93 2.28
C GLU A 126 3.62 -2.40 2.67
N SER A 127 3.48 -2.69 3.98
CA SER A 127 3.23 -4.04 4.50
C SER A 127 1.96 -4.67 3.93
N VAL A 128 0.87 -3.90 3.85
CA VAL A 128 -0.42 -4.36 3.29
C VAL A 128 -0.29 -4.67 1.80
N LEU A 129 0.33 -3.78 1.03
CA LEU A 129 0.49 -3.95 -0.42
C LEU A 129 1.40 -5.14 -0.73
N ALA A 130 2.52 -5.27 -0.04
CA ALA A 130 3.45 -6.39 -0.21
C ALA A 130 2.78 -7.73 0.10
N ALA A 131 2.05 -7.84 1.22
CA ALA A 131 1.33 -9.05 1.60
C ALA A 131 0.28 -9.48 0.56
N LYS A 132 -0.47 -8.52 0.01
CA LYS A 132 -1.45 -8.78 -1.05
C LYS A 132 -0.76 -9.16 -2.36
N GLY A 133 0.24 -8.40 -2.78
CA GLY A 133 0.95 -8.63 -4.03
C GLY A 133 1.76 -9.92 -4.05
N ALA A 134 2.27 -10.36 -2.90
CA ALA A 134 2.92 -11.67 -2.75
C ALA A 134 1.93 -12.84 -2.72
N GLY A 135 0.61 -12.59 -2.60
CA GLY A 135 -0.42 -13.63 -2.49
C GLY A 135 -0.56 -14.23 -1.09
N ALA A 136 0.08 -13.65 -0.06
CA ALA A 136 0.02 -14.15 1.31
C ALA A 136 -1.39 -14.06 1.92
N VAL A 137 -2.15 -13.03 1.56
CA VAL A 137 -3.55 -12.84 1.96
C VAL A 137 -4.43 -13.95 1.38
N ASP A 138 -4.30 -14.22 0.08
CA ASP A 138 -5.06 -15.27 -0.62
C ASP A 138 -4.67 -16.66 -0.10
N TYR A 139 -3.38 -16.87 0.22
CA TYR A 139 -2.92 -18.11 0.83
C TYR A 139 -3.59 -18.34 2.20
N SER A 140 -3.58 -17.34 3.09
CA SER A 140 -4.23 -17.41 4.40
C SER A 140 -5.73 -17.70 4.27
N GLN A 141 -6.43 -17.00 3.37
CA GLN A 141 -7.86 -17.19 3.15
C GLN A 141 -8.20 -18.60 2.66
N ARG A 142 -7.42 -19.13 1.71
CA ARG A 142 -7.66 -20.44 1.12
C ARG A 142 -7.33 -21.59 2.06
N THR A 143 -6.31 -21.44 2.91
CA THR A 143 -5.83 -22.50 3.80
C THR A 143 -6.38 -22.45 5.21
N GLY A 144 -6.95 -21.29 5.62
CA GLY A 144 -7.34 -21.03 7.02
C GLY A 144 -6.14 -20.87 7.97
N LYS A 145 -4.91 -20.80 7.45
CA LYS A 145 -3.70 -20.69 8.28
C LYS A 145 -3.38 -19.25 8.63
N THR A 146 -2.82 -19.05 9.82
CA THR A 146 -2.21 -17.77 10.18
C THR A 146 -0.87 -17.61 9.47
N VAL A 147 -0.69 -16.49 8.79
CA VAL A 147 0.52 -16.19 8.01
C VAL A 147 1.18 -14.92 8.55
N LEU A 148 2.46 -14.98 8.83
CA LEU A 148 3.29 -13.79 9.01
C LEU A 148 4.06 -13.56 7.71
N HIS A 149 3.65 -12.57 6.96
CA HIS A 149 4.35 -12.14 5.75
C HIS A 149 5.47 -11.17 6.08
N MET A 150 6.64 -11.37 5.49
CA MET A 150 7.85 -10.56 5.64
C MET A 150 8.35 -10.14 4.26
N ASP A 151 8.17 -8.87 3.92
CA ASP A 151 8.70 -8.27 2.70
C ASP A 151 10.06 -7.66 2.98
N ILE A 152 11.14 -8.38 2.63
CA ILE A 152 12.51 -8.02 2.99
C ILE A 152 13.18 -7.31 1.81
N GLY A 153 13.18 -5.98 1.88
CA GLY A 153 13.76 -5.10 0.87
C GLY A 153 15.23 -4.79 1.09
N GLY A 154 15.67 -3.64 0.58
CA GLY A 154 17.05 -3.19 0.74
C GLY A 154 17.37 -2.64 2.13
N GLY A 155 16.50 -1.80 2.70
CA GLY A 155 16.71 -1.14 4.00
C GLY A 155 15.84 -1.66 5.11
N THR A 156 14.65 -2.15 4.79
CA THR A 156 13.60 -2.51 5.74
C THR A 156 12.97 -3.85 5.42
N SER A 157 12.33 -4.43 6.44
CA SER A 157 11.43 -5.57 6.33
C SER A 157 10.05 -5.15 6.79
N ASN A 158 9.09 -5.17 5.89
CA ASN A 158 7.68 -4.87 6.16
C ASN A 158 6.95 -6.15 6.58
N LEU A 159 6.26 -6.10 7.70
CA LEU A 159 5.62 -7.25 8.34
C LEU A 159 4.10 -7.12 8.26
N ALA A 160 3.41 -8.22 7.95
CA ALA A 160 1.95 -8.30 8.00
C ALA A 160 1.50 -9.64 8.61
N LEU A 161 0.80 -9.57 9.74
CA LEU A 161 0.14 -10.74 10.31
C LEU A 161 -1.26 -10.88 9.71
N ILE A 162 -1.51 -12.06 9.13
CA ILE A 162 -2.72 -12.34 8.35
C ILE A 162 -3.43 -13.56 8.97
N ARG A 163 -4.73 -13.42 9.24
CA ARG A 163 -5.59 -14.51 9.70
C ARG A 163 -6.88 -14.52 8.89
N ASP A 164 -7.26 -15.69 8.39
CA ASP A 164 -8.46 -15.88 7.57
C ASP A 164 -8.56 -14.87 6.40
N GLY A 165 -7.44 -14.57 5.76
CA GLY A 165 -7.36 -13.60 4.67
C GLY A 165 -7.49 -12.13 5.10
N LYS A 166 -7.43 -11.82 6.41
CA LYS A 166 -7.48 -10.45 6.92
C LYS A 166 -6.15 -10.07 7.56
N ILE A 167 -5.62 -8.92 7.19
CA ILE A 167 -4.44 -8.36 7.82
C ILE A 167 -4.86 -7.77 9.16
N GLU A 168 -4.34 -8.32 10.25
CA GLU A 168 -4.66 -7.89 11.62
C GLU A 168 -3.68 -6.87 12.15
N ARG A 169 -2.41 -7.02 11.82
CA ARG A 169 -1.32 -6.16 12.30
C ARG A 169 -0.27 -5.99 11.23
N THR A 170 0.36 -4.84 11.25
CA THR A 170 1.51 -4.49 10.40
C THR A 170 2.66 -4.03 11.28
N GLY A 171 3.86 -4.05 10.73
CA GLY A 171 5.06 -3.56 11.39
C GLY A 171 6.21 -3.40 10.41
N CYS A 172 7.29 -2.78 10.86
CA CYS A 172 8.45 -2.58 10.03
C CYS A 172 9.72 -2.61 10.87
N LEU A 173 10.69 -3.40 10.43
CA LEU A 173 12.03 -3.49 11.01
C LEU A 173 13.07 -2.94 10.06
N ASN A 174 14.10 -2.32 10.60
CA ASN A 174 15.31 -1.91 9.87
C ASN A 174 16.20 -3.15 9.60
N VAL A 175 15.68 -4.08 8.83
CA VAL A 175 16.35 -5.30 8.37
C VAL A 175 16.23 -5.38 6.86
N GLY A 176 17.36 -5.43 6.16
CA GLY A 176 17.37 -5.44 4.70
C GLY A 176 18.72 -5.75 4.09
N GLY A 177 18.71 -6.06 2.79
CA GLY A 177 19.88 -6.51 2.06
C GLY A 177 20.94 -5.42 1.80
N ARG A 178 20.62 -4.13 1.96
CA ARG A 178 21.53 -3.01 1.63
C ARG A 178 22.00 -2.21 2.84
N LEU A 179 21.82 -2.73 4.03
CA LEU A 179 22.35 -2.12 5.25
C LEU A 179 23.88 -2.17 5.30
N LEU A 180 24.49 -3.06 4.52
CA LEU A 180 25.93 -3.17 4.35
C LEU A 180 26.23 -3.39 2.87
N LYS A 181 27.08 -2.54 2.26
CA LYS A 181 27.40 -2.63 0.83
C LYS A 181 28.91 -2.80 0.61
N PHE A 182 29.23 -3.43 -0.53
CA PHE A 182 30.58 -3.77 -0.92
C PHE A 182 30.86 -3.36 -2.37
N ASP A 183 32.12 -3.12 -2.69
CA ASP A 183 32.59 -3.09 -4.07
C ASP A 183 32.74 -4.53 -4.63
N GLY A 184 33.00 -4.65 -5.92
CA GLY A 184 33.22 -5.95 -6.58
C GLY A 184 34.42 -6.77 -6.03
N GLY A 185 35.27 -6.15 -5.24
CA GLY A 185 36.40 -6.80 -4.55
C GLY A 185 36.12 -7.16 -3.09
N GLY A 186 34.94 -6.83 -2.55
CA GLY A 186 34.55 -7.07 -1.16
C GLY A 186 35.06 -6.02 -0.18
N THR A 187 35.40 -4.82 -0.64
CA THR A 187 35.66 -3.68 0.25
C THR A 187 34.35 -3.06 0.66
N VAL A 188 34.14 -2.82 1.95
CA VAL A 188 32.96 -2.14 2.49
C VAL A 188 32.86 -0.73 1.95
N THR A 189 31.79 -0.40 1.24
CA THR A 189 31.53 0.94 0.69
C THR A 189 30.53 1.72 1.53
N TYR A 190 29.62 1.01 2.23
CA TYR A 190 28.59 1.63 3.06
C TYR A 190 28.22 0.74 4.24
N VAL A 191 28.01 1.36 5.38
CA VAL A 191 27.42 0.74 6.59
C VAL A 191 26.27 1.64 7.05
N SER A 192 25.08 1.08 7.11
CA SER A 192 23.90 1.82 7.58
C SER A 192 24.07 2.26 9.04
N PRO A 193 23.68 3.49 9.40
CA PRO A 193 23.68 3.95 10.79
C PRO A 193 22.88 3.03 11.75
N VAL A 194 21.90 2.31 11.24
CA VAL A 194 21.11 1.31 11.99
C VAL A 194 22.00 0.19 12.58
N LEU A 195 23.10 -0.13 11.92
CA LEU A 195 24.06 -1.15 12.35
C LEU A 195 25.08 -0.63 13.37
N THR A 196 24.95 0.62 13.84
CA THR A 196 25.85 1.18 14.85
C THR A 196 25.81 0.33 16.13
N GLY A 197 26.98 -0.15 16.55
CA GLY A 197 27.12 -1.06 17.69
C GLY A 197 26.77 -2.53 17.39
N LEU A 198 26.24 -2.84 16.21
CA LEU A 198 25.91 -4.21 15.77
C LEU A 198 26.92 -4.75 14.73
N CYS A 199 27.58 -3.87 14.01
CA CYS A 199 28.55 -4.23 12.97
C CYS A 199 29.94 -3.71 13.35
N GLY A 200 30.93 -4.58 13.32
CA GLY A 200 32.33 -4.20 13.56
C GLY A 200 33.06 -3.68 12.32
N LEU A 201 32.44 -3.75 11.14
CA LEU A 201 33.03 -3.32 9.87
C LEU A 201 32.75 -1.83 9.64
N LYS A 202 33.71 -1.19 8.91
CA LYS A 202 33.65 0.23 8.54
C LYS A 202 33.89 0.40 7.05
N PRO A 203 33.41 1.49 6.42
CA PRO A 203 33.81 1.83 5.05
C PRO A 203 35.34 1.83 4.88
N GLY A 204 35.81 1.17 3.83
CA GLY A 204 37.23 0.94 3.54
C GLY A 204 37.77 -0.42 4.04
N ASP A 205 37.09 -1.11 4.93
CA ASP A 205 37.53 -2.43 5.40
C ASP A 205 37.39 -3.48 4.30
N LYS A 206 38.32 -4.43 4.24
CA LYS A 206 38.22 -5.61 3.40
C LYS A 206 37.40 -6.68 4.15
N ALA A 207 36.24 -7.02 3.64
CA ALA A 207 35.35 -7.99 4.26
C ALA A 207 35.43 -9.38 3.61
N SER A 208 35.08 -10.39 4.38
CA SER A 208 34.89 -11.77 3.96
C SER A 208 33.51 -12.26 4.42
N PRO A 209 32.96 -13.32 3.80
CA PRO A 209 31.68 -13.90 4.22
C PRO A 209 31.61 -14.22 5.72
N GLY A 210 32.70 -14.73 6.30
CA GLY A 210 32.78 -15.05 7.73
C GLY A 210 32.71 -13.84 8.66
N GLN A 211 33.11 -12.64 8.20
CA GLN A 211 32.99 -11.39 8.95
C GLN A 211 31.61 -10.74 8.78
N VAL A 212 30.93 -11.02 7.67
CA VAL A 212 29.60 -10.49 7.35
C VAL A 212 28.48 -11.33 7.96
N LYS A 213 28.66 -12.66 8.04
CA LYS A 213 27.66 -13.60 8.55
C LYS A 213 27.13 -13.24 9.95
N PRO A 214 27.96 -12.83 10.95
CA PRO A 214 27.45 -12.40 12.25
C PRO A 214 26.47 -11.23 12.20
N VAL A 215 26.64 -10.30 11.25
CA VAL A 215 25.70 -9.19 11.06
C VAL A 215 24.36 -9.72 10.51
N ALA A 216 24.39 -10.62 9.53
CA ALA A 216 23.20 -11.26 9.00
C ALA A 216 22.47 -12.08 10.08
N GLU A 217 23.21 -12.76 10.98
CA GLU A 217 22.63 -13.50 12.11
C GLU A 217 21.89 -12.56 13.08
N ILE A 218 22.45 -11.40 13.42
CA ILE A 218 21.82 -10.40 14.28
C ILE A 218 20.50 -9.90 13.62
N LEU A 219 20.53 -9.59 12.33
CA LEU A 219 19.35 -9.15 11.59
C LEU A 219 18.27 -10.25 11.53
N THR A 220 18.67 -11.50 11.29
CA THR A 220 17.76 -12.65 11.29
C THR A 220 17.15 -12.91 12.66
N GLN A 221 17.90 -12.72 13.74
CA GLN A 221 17.36 -12.85 15.12
C GLN A 221 16.24 -11.86 15.39
N ALA A 222 16.30 -10.63 14.87
CA ALA A 222 15.22 -9.67 15.01
C ALA A 222 13.94 -10.12 14.28
N LEU A 223 14.07 -10.73 13.11
CA LEU A 223 12.93 -11.33 12.39
C LEU A 223 12.35 -12.54 13.15
N GLU A 224 13.21 -13.40 13.74
CA GLU A 224 12.77 -14.51 14.58
C GLU A 224 12.01 -14.03 15.84
N MET A 225 12.46 -12.92 16.46
CA MET A 225 11.75 -12.29 17.58
C MET A 225 10.37 -11.78 17.16
N ALA A 226 10.27 -11.08 16.03
CA ALA A 226 8.98 -10.62 15.49
C ALA A 226 8.04 -11.80 15.18
N ALA A 227 8.58 -12.92 14.70
CA ALA A 227 7.83 -14.14 14.47
C ALA A 227 7.46 -14.91 15.76
N GLY A 228 7.94 -14.48 16.93
CA GLY A 228 7.76 -15.20 18.21
C GLY A 228 8.52 -16.51 18.31
N LEU A 229 9.48 -16.76 17.42
CA LEU A 229 10.33 -17.96 17.39
C LEU A 229 11.55 -17.84 18.30
N ARG A 230 11.80 -16.65 18.85
CA ARG A 230 12.87 -16.32 19.77
C ARG A 230 12.34 -15.37 20.85
N GLU A 231 12.89 -15.44 22.05
CA GLU A 231 12.60 -14.47 23.11
C GLU A 231 13.03 -13.06 22.70
N GLU A 232 12.19 -12.10 23.06
CA GLU A 232 12.44 -10.68 22.79
C GLU A 232 13.67 -10.19 23.58
N THR A 233 14.48 -9.40 22.94
CA THR A 233 15.57 -8.65 23.55
C THR A 233 15.47 -7.19 23.11
N PRO A 234 16.24 -6.25 23.71
CA PRO A 234 16.28 -4.86 23.26
C PRO A 234 16.64 -4.67 21.78
N LEU A 235 17.20 -5.69 21.13
CA LEU A 235 17.50 -5.70 19.70
C LEU A 235 16.26 -5.47 18.83
N LEU A 236 15.11 -6.06 19.19
CA LEU A 236 13.87 -5.88 18.42
C LEU A 236 13.42 -4.43 18.42
N GLU A 237 13.47 -3.77 19.58
CA GLU A 237 13.15 -2.34 19.69
C GLU A 237 14.16 -1.47 18.94
N GLN A 238 15.46 -1.75 19.06
CA GLN A 238 16.52 -1.04 18.36
C GLN A 238 16.34 -1.10 16.84
N LEU A 239 15.89 -2.23 16.29
CA LEU A 239 15.68 -2.42 14.87
C LEU A 239 14.26 -2.08 14.41
N THR A 240 13.33 -1.72 15.30
CA THR A 240 12.01 -1.24 14.91
C THR A 240 12.13 0.12 14.21
N THR A 241 11.49 0.26 13.05
CA THR A 241 11.56 1.49 12.25
C THR A 241 10.81 2.63 12.94
N ARG A 242 11.42 3.82 13.00
CA ARG A 242 10.76 5.01 13.54
C ARG A 242 9.51 5.34 12.73
N GLY A 243 8.37 5.51 13.42
CA GLY A 243 7.07 5.80 12.79
C GLY A 243 6.25 4.55 12.44
N ALA A 244 6.82 3.34 12.55
CA ALA A 244 6.04 2.12 12.63
C ALA A 244 5.60 1.89 14.08
N GLY A 245 4.38 1.38 14.28
CA GLY A 245 3.96 0.88 15.60
C GLY A 245 4.82 -0.30 16.03
N ARG A 246 4.93 -0.52 17.35
CA ARG A 246 5.56 -1.74 17.85
C ARG A 246 4.82 -2.95 17.29
N PHE A 247 5.55 -3.85 16.67
CA PHE A 247 5.02 -5.14 16.24
C PHE A 247 5.17 -6.15 17.41
N ASP A 248 4.04 -6.48 18.03
CA ASP A 248 4.05 -7.51 19.10
C ASP A 248 4.33 -8.87 18.46
N PRO A 249 5.26 -9.66 19.02
CA PRO A 249 5.62 -10.97 18.49
C PRO A 249 4.42 -11.88 18.31
N CYS A 250 4.43 -12.65 17.24
CA CYS A 250 3.40 -13.63 16.96
C CYS A 250 3.58 -14.84 17.89
N ARG A 251 2.52 -15.21 18.63
CA ARG A 251 2.56 -16.36 19.56
C ARG A 251 1.68 -17.52 19.10
N GLU A 252 1.46 -17.61 17.82
CA GLU A 252 0.64 -18.67 17.21
C GLU A 252 1.39 -20.00 17.16
N LYS A 253 0.68 -21.10 17.44
CA LYS A 253 1.29 -22.46 17.41
C LYS A 253 1.52 -22.96 16.00
N GLU A 254 0.66 -22.56 15.05
CA GLU A 254 0.71 -22.95 13.65
C GLU A 254 0.86 -21.69 12.77
N LEU A 255 2.07 -21.15 12.76
CA LEU A 255 2.41 -19.97 11.98
C LEU A 255 3.13 -20.37 10.71
N VAL A 256 2.64 -19.90 9.57
CA VAL A 256 3.34 -19.97 8.28
C VAL A 256 4.11 -18.68 8.07
N ILE A 257 5.39 -18.77 7.77
CA ILE A 257 6.18 -17.61 7.38
C ILE A 257 6.12 -17.46 5.86
N SER A 258 5.77 -16.28 5.37
CA SER A 258 5.78 -15.96 3.95
C SER A 258 6.78 -14.85 3.67
N PHE A 259 7.57 -14.99 2.61
CA PHE A 259 8.60 -14.03 2.25
C PHE A 259 8.35 -13.40 0.89
N SER A 260 8.67 -12.10 0.78
CA SER A 260 8.83 -11.36 -0.47
C SER A 260 9.96 -10.33 -0.35
N GLY A 261 10.12 -9.48 -1.34
CA GLY A 261 11.23 -8.53 -1.44
C GLY A 261 12.49 -9.12 -2.09
N GLY A 262 13.48 -8.27 -2.30
CA GLY A 262 14.71 -8.68 -3.00
C GLY A 262 15.53 -9.74 -2.27
N VAL A 263 15.47 -9.79 -0.95
CA VAL A 263 16.19 -10.80 -0.15
C VAL A 263 15.50 -12.17 -0.21
N ALA A 264 14.19 -12.21 -0.49
CA ALA A 264 13.46 -13.48 -0.60
C ALA A 264 14.03 -14.38 -1.72
N ASP A 265 14.47 -13.80 -2.83
CA ASP A 265 15.14 -14.56 -3.91
C ASP A 265 16.43 -15.22 -3.43
N CYS A 266 17.10 -14.65 -2.42
CA CYS A 266 18.34 -15.21 -1.85
C CYS A 266 18.08 -16.33 -0.83
N ILE A 267 16.84 -16.57 -0.41
CA ILE A 267 16.49 -17.65 0.52
C ILE A 267 16.56 -19.01 -0.17
N GLU A 268 16.14 -19.10 -1.42
CA GLU A 268 16.15 -20.37 -2.18
C GLU A 268 17.38 -20.55 -3.05
N LYS A 269 17.99 -19.45 -3.50
CA LYS A 269 19.10 -19.50 -4.46
C LYS A 269 20.42 -19.34 -3.74
N GLU A 270 21.32 -20.29 -3.93
CA GLU A 270 22.73 -20.09 -3.56
C GLU A 270 23.37 -19.13 -4.55
N LEU A 271 23.62 -17.90 -4.11
CA LEU A 271 24.21 -16.85 -4.91
C LEU A 271 25.63 -16.52 -4.40
N PRO A 272 26.55 -16.09 -5.26
CA PRO A 272 27.81 -15.52 -4.82
C PRO A 272 27.57 -14.37 -3.82
N TRP A 273 28.31 -14.30 -2.74
CA TRP A 273 28.07 -13.34 -1.66
C TRP A 273 28.19 -11.86 -2.09
N LEU A 274 28.87 -11.57 -3.21
CA LEU A 274 29.00 -10.26 -3.83
C LEU A 274 28.06 -10.04 -5.02
N GLU A 275 27.13 -10.95 -5.30
CA GLU A 275 26.26 -10.91 -6.50
C GLU A 275 25.59 -9.53 -6.67
N PHE A 276 25.12 -8.94 -5.59
CA PHE A 276 24.45 -7.62 -5.60
C PHE A 276 25.30 -6.52 -4.97
N GLY A 277 26.55 -6.82 -4.57
CA GLY A 277 27.41 -5.88 -3.87
C GLY A 277 26.84 -5.44 -2.51
N ASP A 278 26.07 -6.30 -1.85
CA ASP A 278 25.46 -6.04 -0.55
C ASP A 278 25.33 -7.32 0.31
N ILE A 279 24.78 -7.19 1.54
CA ILE A 279 24.63 -8.32 2.47
C ILE A 279 23.50 -9.29 2.07
N GLY A 280 22.64 -8.95 1.09
CA GLY A 280 21.44 -9.69 0.71
C GLY A 280 21.65 -11.19 0.52
N PRO A 281 22.65 -11.67 -0.27
CA PRO A 281 22.89 -13.10 -0.43
C PRO A 281 23.20 -13.81 0.90
N ILE A 282 24.04 -13.23 1.76
CA ILE A 282 24.37 -13.83 3.07
C ILE A 282 23.17 -13.77 4.01
N LEU A 283 22.40 -12.68 3.99
CA LEU A 283 21.19 -12.55 4.80
C LEU A 283 20.14 -13.59 4.39
N GLY A 284 19.89 -13.79 3.09
CA GLY A 284 18.96 -14.77 2.58
C GLY A 284 19.34 -16.21 2.99
N GLN A 285 20.62 -16.57 2.87
CA GLN A 285 21.10 -17.88 3.31
C GLN A 285 21.00 -18.03 4.85
N THR A 286 21.29 -16.99 5.62
CA THR A 286 21.14 -17.02 7.08
C THR A 286 19.68 -17.21 7.49
N ILE A 287 18.73 -16.57 6.80
CA ILE A 287 17.29 -16.77 6.99
C ILE A 287 16.92 -18.23 6.64
N ARG A 288 17.44 -18.77 5.56
CA ARG A 288 17.19 -20.15 5.15
C ARG A 288 17.62 -21.17 6.21
N GLU A 289 18.74 -20.91 6.86
CA GLU A 289 19.32 -21.74 7.93
C GLU A 289 18.66 -21.51 9.30
N SER A 290 17.80 -20.50 9.44
CA SER A 290 17.21 -20.06 10.71
C SER A 290 15.92 -20.79 11.06
N ARG A 291 15.37 -20.46 12.24
CA ARG A 291 14.07 -20.96 12.70
C ARG A 291 12.89 -20.49 11.85
N LEU A 292 13.05 -19.39 11.10
CA LEU A 292 12.03 -18.88 10.19
C LEU A 292 11.67 -19.87 9.08
N CYS A 293 12.63 -20.65 8.63
CA CYS A 293 12.44 -21.72 7.63
C CYS A 293 12.44 -23.13 8.26
N GLY A 294 12.48 -23.23 9.59
CA GLY A 294 12.43 -24.51 10.31
C GLY A 294 11.05 -25.17 10.35
N GLY A 295 10.00 -24.39 10.13
CA GLY A 295 8.61 -24.83 10.01
C GLY A 295 8.10 -24.69 8.57
N GLU A 296 6.78 -24.55 8.43
CA GLU A 296 6.16 -24.27 7.14
C GLU A 296 6.45 -22.82 6.72
N PHE A 297 7.04 -22.66 5.54
CA PHE A 297 7.25 -21.35 4.96
C PHE A 297 6.91 -21.35 3.47
N THR A 298 6.69 -20.19 2.90
CA THR A 298 6.40 -20.00 1.48
C THR A 298 7.06 -18.74 0.95
N LEU A 299 7.47 -18.76 -0.30
CA LEU A 299 7.83 -17.56 -1.03
C LEU A 299 6.62 -17.01 -1.76
N GLY A 300 6.50 -15.70 -1.83
CA GLY A 300 5.49 -15.06 -2.66
C GLY A 300 5.62 -15.51 -4.12
N SER A 301 4.49 -15.60 -4.81
CA SER A 301 4.47 -15.90 -6.25
C SER A 301 5.30 -14.90 -7.08
N GLU A 302 5.40 -13.66 -6.56
CA GLU A 302 6.26 -12.60 -7.06
C GLU A 302 7.00 -12.02 -5.84
N THR A 303 8.31 -12.15 -5.80
CA THR A 303 9.14 -11.75 -4.66
C THR A 303 9.46 -10.26 -4.70
N ILE A 304 10.41 -9.87 -5.56
CA ILE A 304 10.87 -8.47 -5.67
C ILE A 304 9.79 -7.51 -6.18
N ARG A 305 8.70 -8.01 -6.78
CA ARG A 305 7.59 -7.22 -7.31
C ARG A 305 6.35 -7.19 -6.43
N ALA A 306 6.39 -7.77 -5.25
CA ALA A 306 5.22 -7.86 -4.38
C ALA A 306 4.56 -6.50 -4.14
N THR A 307 5.31 -5.50 -3.73
CA THR A 307 4.79 -4.16 -3.43
C THR A 307 4.18 -3.46 -4.65
N VAL A 308 4.85 -3.50 -5.81
CA VAL A 308 4.33 -2.89 -7.03
C VAL A 308 3.08 -3.61 -7.55
N ILE A 309 2.98 -4.92 -7.38
CA ILE A 309 1.78 -5.70 -7.70
C ILE A 309 0.65 -5.35 -6.74
N GLY A 310 0.95 -5.23 -5.46
CA GLY A 310 0.00 -4.72 -4.48
C GLY A 310 -0.55 -3.36 -4.89
N ALA A 311 0.33 -2.43 -5.29
CA ALA A 311 -0.05 -1.11 -5.77
C ALA A 311 -0.92 -1.16 -7.04
N GLY A 312 -0.53 -1.92 -8.05
CA GLY A 312 -1.23 -1.96 -9.34
C GLY A 312 -2.49 -2.84 -9.35
N CYS A 313 -2.55 -3.87 -8.51
CA CYS A 313 -3.65 -4.85 -8.53
C CYS A 313 -4.60 -4.75 -7.34
N HIS A 314 -4.14 -4.22 -6.21
CA HIS A 314 -4.88 -4.26 -4.94
C HIS A 314 -5.08 -2.88 -4.28
N SER A 315 -4.65 -1.79 -4.89
CA SER A 315 -4.89 -0.43 -4.39
C SER A 315 -6.30 0.05 -4.66
N ALA A 316 -6.89 -0.34 -5.79
CA ALA A 316 -8.25 0.00 -6.13
C ALA A 316 -9.26 -0.89 -5.39
N GLN A 317 -10.29 -0.27 -4.84
CA GLN A 317 -11.49 -0.90 -4.32
C GLN A 317 -12.67 -0.50 -5.21
N LEU A 318 -13.74 -1.27 -5.16
CA LEU A 318 -15.02 -0.85 -5.73
C LEU A 318 -15.93 -0.41 -4.59
N SER A 319 -16.63 0.70 -4.79
CA SER A 319 -17.75 1.05 -3.91
C SER A 319 -18.82 -0.02 -3.94
N GLY A 320 -19.74 -0.02 -2.99
CA GLY A 320 -20.96 -0.80 -3.08
C GLY A 320 -21.75 -0.45 -4.34
N SER A 321 -22.73 -1.27 -4.67
CA SER A 321 -23.59 -1.07 -5.85
C SER A 321 -24.76 -0.10 -5.63
N THR A 322 -24.86 0.44 -4.44
CA THR A 322 -25.92 1.39 -4.08
C THR A 322 -25.47 2.85 -4.13
N VAL A 323 -24.48 3.13 -4.97
CA VAL A 323 -23.95 4.48 -5.22
C VAL A 323 -25.03 5.42 -5.73
N PHE A 324 -24.94 6.68 -5.29
CA PHE A 324 -25.67 7.80 -5.86
C PHE A 324 -24.71 8.92 -6.20
N HIS A 325 -24.82 9.47 -7.40
CA HIS A 325 -24.09 10.67 -7.81
C HIS A 325 -24.95 11.60 -8.67
N GLN A 326 -24.75 12.90 -8.50
CA GLN A 326 -25.41 13.97 -9.25
C GLN A 326 -24.43 15.12 -9.46
N ASN A 327 -24.22 15.52 -10.69
CA ASN A 327 -23.35 16.64 -11.11
C ASN A 327 -21.88 16.55 -10.60
N VAL A 328 -21.38 15.36 -10.29
CA VAL A 328 -20.01 15.16 -9.83
C VAL A 328 -19.06 15.15 -11.03
N PRO A 329 -18.04 16.03 -11.07
CA PRO A 329 -17.05 16.02 -12.12
C PRO A 329 -16.01 14.92 -11.87
N PHE A 330 -16.28 13.71 -12.35
CA PHE A 330 -15.32 12.61 -12.23
C PHE A 330 -14.13 12.81 -13.19
N PRO A 331 -12.93 12.39 -12.75
CA PRO A 331 -12.62 11.77 -11.46
C PRO A 331 -12.39 12.82 -10.36
N LEU A 332 -12.71 12.43 -9.11
CA LEU A 332 -12.29 13.19 -7.93
C LEU A 332 -10.92 12.69 -7.49
N LYS A 333 -9.99 13.63 -7.22
CA LYS A 333 -8.60 13.32 -6.85
C LYS A 333 -8.22 13.97 -5.54
N ASN A 334 -7.50 13.24 -4.70
CA ASN A 334 -6.91 13.77 -3.45
C ASN A 334 -7.93 14.48 -2.56
N VAL A 335 -9.17 14.01 -2.52
CA VAL A 335 -10.20 14.64 -1.71
C VAL A 335 -10.00 14.23 -0.25
N PRO A 336 -9.77 15.18 0.68
CA PRO A 336 -9.57 14.85 2.09
C PRO A 336 -10.83 14.22 2.69
N VAL A 337 -10.62 13.25 3.57
CA VAL A 337 -11.69 12.59 4.31
C VAL A 337 -11.81 13.18 5.70
N VAL A 338 -13.01 13.59 6.05
CA VAL A 338 -13.36 14.10 7.37
C VAL A 338 -14.26 13.07 8.05
N SER A 339 -13.74 12.41 9.08
CA SER A 339 -14.52 11.46 9.88
C SER A 339 -15.43 12.22 10.85
N LEU A 340 -16.73 11.96 10.77
CA LEU A 340 -17.72 12.58 11.63
C LEU A 340 -18.05 11.70 12.82
N ALA A 341 -17.95 12.26 14.03
CA ALA A 341 -18.41 11.62 15.25
C ALA A 341 -19.95 11.65 15.39
N ASP A 342 -20.59 12.70 14.86
CA ASP A 342 -22.04 12.87 14.78
C ASP A 342 -22.41 13.59 13.47
N ILE A 343 -23.67 13.47 13.04
CA ILE A 343 -24.17 13.99 11.76
C ILE A 343 -25.00 15.26 11.97
N SER A 344 -24.71 16.07 13.00
CA SER A 344 -25.38 17.35 13.18
C SER A 344 -24.88 18.40 12.19
N ARG A 345 -25.75 19.33 11.78
CA ARG A 345 -25.41 20.45 10.88
C ARG A 345 -24.28 21.31 11.43
N GLU A 346 -24.20 21.46 12.74
CA GLU A 346 -23.17 22.23 13.44
C GLU A 346 -21.81 21.55 13.31
N THR A 347 -21.75 20.25 13.56
CA THR A 347 -20.50 19.45 13.40
C THR A 347 -20.05 19.48 11.95
N ILE A 348 -20.93 19.24 11.00
CA ILE A 348 -20.60 19.24 9.55
C ILE A 348 -20.03 20.60 9.14
N ARG A 349 -20.68 21.71 9.49
CA ARG A 349 -20.19 23.07 9.17
C ARG A 349 -18.83 23.35 9.79
N ARG A 350 -18.67 22.99 11.07
CA ARG A 350 -17.40 23.18 11.78
C ARG A 350 -16.27 22.40 11.15
N GLU A 351 -16.49 21.15 10.79
CA GLU A 351 -15.45 20.30 10.20
C GLU A 351 -15.13 20.73 8.77
N LEU A 352 -16.13 21.07 7.96
CA LEU A 352 -15.92 21.59 6.59
C LEU A 352 -15.21 22.95 6.59
N SER A 353 -15.47 23.82 7.58
CA SER A 353 -14.80 25.13 7.68
C SER A 353 -13.30 25.05 7.97
N LYS A 354 -12.80 23.89 8.39
CA LYS A 354 -11.36 23.64 8.60
C LYS A 354 -10.64 23.23 7.31
N GLN A 355 -11.39 22.92 6.26
CA GLN A 355 -10.84 22.48 4.99
C GLN A 355 -10.72 23.65 4.03
N GLU A 356 -9.61 23.74 3.31
CA GLU A 356 -9.40 24.78 2.28
C GLU A 356 -10.23 24.46 1.02
N ASP A 357 -10.41 23.17 0.73
CA ASP A 357 -11.14 22.65 -0.42
C ASP A 357 -12.30 21.73 0.01
N SER A 358 -12.98 21.16 -0.99
CA SER A 358 -14.03 20.17 -0.76
C SER A 358 -13.49 18.94 -0.03
N ALA A 359 -14.27 18.42 0.92
CA ALA A 359 -13.93 17.20 1.65
C ALA A 359 -15.06 16.15 1.54
N ILE A 360 -14.68 14.88 1.64
CA ILE A 360 -15.62 13.77 1.77
C ILE A 360 -15.91 13.55 3.25
N LEU A 361 -17.18 13.65 3.62
CA LEU A 361 -17.66 13.37 4.98
C LEU A 361 -17.84 11.86 5.15
N ALA A 362 -17.12 11.27 6.10
CA ALA A 362 -17.16 9.84 6.35
C ALA A 362 -17.78 9.50 7.70
N PHE A 363 -18.69 8.56 7.73
CA PHE A 363 -19.29 8.03 8.95
C PHE A 363 -19.82 6.60 8.72
N PRO A 364 -20.01 5.79 9.78
CA PRO A 364 -20.40 4.40 9.61
C PRO A 364 -21.74 4.20 8.86
N GLY A 365 -22.68 5.10 9.03
CA GLY A 365 -24.05 4.90 8.57
C GLY A 365 -24.86 4.02 9.53
N VAL A 366 -26.06 3.62 9.10
CA VAL A 366 -26.98 2.75 9.86
C VAL A 366 -27.26 1.50 9.02
N ASN A 367 -27.27 0.35 9.68
CA ASN A 367 -27.61 -0.90 9.01
C ASN A 367 -29.13 -1.00 8.83
N SER A 368 -29.59 -1.18 7.60
CA SER A 368 -31.00 -1.27 7.22
C SER A 368 -31.86 -0.11 7.76
N PRO A 369 -31.51 1.16 7.47
CA PRO A 369 -32.20 2.32 8.04
C PRO A 369 -33.63 2.44 7.53
N GLY A 370 -34.54 2.87 8.41
CA GLY A 370 -35.88 3.25 8.02
C GLY A 370 -35.93 4.58 7.26
N TYR A 371 -37.00 4.81 6.48
CA TYR A 371 -37.17 6.05 5.72
C TYR A 371 -37.01 7.32 6.58
N ARG A 372 -37.55 7.33 7.81
CA ARG A 372 -37.45 8.49 8.71
C ARG A 372 -36.03 8.80 9.14
N GLU A 373 -35.22 7.78 9.37
CA GLU A 373 -33.82 7.92 9.74
C GLU A 373 -32.99 8.48 8.57
N VAL A 374 -33.18 7.93 7.36
CA VAL A 374 -32.54 8.45 6.13
C VAL A 374 -32.95 9.91 5.90
N ALA A 375 -34.23 10.24 6.07
CA ALA A 375 -34.76 11.58 5.88
C ALA A 375 -34.17 12.58 6.89
N ALA A 376 -34.03 12.20 8.16
CA ALA A 376 -33.45 13.05 9.20
C ALA A 376 -31.95 13.27 8.95
N MET A 377 -31.17 12.22 8.59
CA MET A 377 -29.77 12.37 8.22
C MET A 377 -29.59 13.30 7.02
N ALA A 378 -30.40 13.11 5.98
CA ALA A 378 -30.34 13.95 4.78
C ALA A 378 -30.67 15.42 5.08
N GLU A 379 -31.53 15.71 6.04
CA GLU A 379 -31.87 17.06 6.47
C GLU A 379 -30.65 17.74 7.13
N GLU A 380 -30.01 17.08 8.09
CA GLU A 380 -28.85 17.61 8.77
C GLU A 380 -27.65 17.78 7.81
N ILE A 381 -27.40 16.81 6.94
CA ILE A 381 -26.33 16.90 5.95
C ILE A 381 -26.59 18.03 4.96
N ALA A 382 -27.79 18.13 4.40
CA ALA A 382 -28.14 19.20 3.46
C ALA A 382 -27.98 20.59 4.10
N ALA A 383 -28.43 20.76 5.35
CA ALA A 383 -28.29 22.00 6.09
C ALA A 383 -26.81 22.33 6.44
N GLY A 384 -25.97 21.32 6.58
CA GLY A 384 -24.55 21.46 6.90
C GLY A 384 -23.67 21.77 5.69
N THR A 385 -23.97 21.18 4.52
CA THR A 385 -23.08 21.18 3.33
C THR A 385 -23.34 22.29 2.30
N GLY A 386 -24.53 22.89 2.31
CA GLY A 386 -24.81 24.08 1.49
C GLY A 386 -24.83 23.87 -0.02
N GLY A 387 -25.05 22.64 -0.51
CA GLY A 387 -25.20 22.34 -1.94
C GLY A 387 -24.13 21.43 -2.56
N LYS A 388 -23.07 21.11 -1.83
CA LYS A 388 -22.07 20.11 -2.22
C LYS A 388 -21.93 19.05 -1.12
N ALA A 389 -22.44 17.86 -1.35
CA ALA A 389 -22.44 16.76 -0.38
C ALA A 389 -21.67 15.54 -0.94
N LEU A 390 -20.44 15.37 -0.48
CA LEU A 390 -19.60 14.21 -0.80
C LEU A 390 -19.56 13.31 0.44
N ILE A 391 -20.15 12.11 0.35
CA ILE A 391 -20.41 11.23 1.49
C ILE A 391 -19.78 9.85 1.25
N CYS A 392 -19.10 9.32 2.27
CA CYS A 392 -18.54 7.98 2.30
C CYS A 392 -19.08 7.20 3.52
N LEU A 393 -19.62 6.02 3.30
CA LEU A 393 -20.29 5.20 4.30
C LEU A 393 -19.65 3.81 4.39
N GLU A 394 -19.74 3.19 5.56
CA GLU A 394 -19.38 1.76 5.70
C GLU A 394 -20.60 0.85 5.42
N GLN A 395 -21.80 1.29 5.81
CA GLN A 395 -23.05 0.54 5.66
C GLN A 395 -23.72 0.82 4.31
N ASP A 396 -24.41 -0.19 3.78
CA ASP A 396 -25.11 -0.16 2.50
C ASP A 396 -26.37 0.72 2.59
N MET A 397 -26.23 2.02 2.32
CA MET A 397 -27.35 2.97 2.31
C MET A 397 -27.11 4.20 1.40
N ALA A 398 -26.01 4.22 0.64
CA ALA A 398 -25.62 5.41 -0.13
C ALA A 398 -26.70 5.86 -1.12
N LYS A 399 -27.36 4.96 -1.83
CA LYS A 399 -28.39 5.30 -2.79
C LYS A 399 -29.61 5.95 -2.14
N ALA A 400 -30.07 5.39 -1.02
CA ALA A 400 -31.21 5.93 -0.30
C ALA A 400 -30.92 7.33 0.27
N LEU A 401 -29.73 7.50 0.86
CA LEU A 401 -29.28 8.78 1.39
C LEU A 401 -29.09 9.80 0.26
N GLY A 402 -28.45 9.43 -0.83
CA GLY A 402 -28.21 10.31 -1.98
C GLY A 402 -29.51 10.79 -2.63
N GLN A 403 -30.49 9.92 -2.79
CA GLN A 403 -31.83 10.31 -3.27
C GLN A 403 -32.53 11.31 -2.31
N ALA A 404 -32.43 11.06 -1.01
CA ALA A 404 -32.99 11.95 0.00
C ALA A 404 -32.30 13.31 0.04
N LEU A 405 -30.99 13.36 -0.20
CA LEU A 405 -30.20 14.60 -0.36
C LEU A 405 -30.58 15.35 -1.64
N ALA A 406 -30.72 14.67 -2.76
CA ALA A 406 -31.10 15.29 -4.03
C ALA A 406 -32.45 16.00 -3.95
N LEU A 407 -33.42 15.41 -3.23
CA LEU A 407 -34.73 16.02 -2.98
C LEU A 407 -34.63 17.34 -2.17
N ARG A 408 -33.62 17.46 -1.30
CA ARG A 408 -33.44 18.64 -0.43
C ARG A 408 -32.56 19.71 -1.03
N LEU A 409 -31.47 19.30 -1.67
CA LEU A 409 -30.48 20.21 -2.23
C LEU A 409 -30.84 20.69 -3.65
N GLY A 410 -31.73 19.94 -4.33
CA GLY A 410 -32.19 20.29 -5.67
C GLY A 410 -31.28 19.83 -6.81
N PRO A 411 -31.69 20.08 -8.07
CA PRO A 411 -31.04 19.49 -9.24
C PRO A 411 -29.65 20.02 -9.57
N ASN A 412 -29.29 21.19 -9.03
CA ASN A 412 -27.98 21.82 -9.29
C ASN A 412 -26.92 21.42 -8.26
N ALA A 413 -27.29 20.68 -7.22
CA ALA A 413 -26.35 20.27 -6.19
C ALA A 413 -25.36 19.21 -6.70
N GLU A 414 -24.12 19.29 -6.22
CA GLU A 414 -23.10 18.27 -6.42
C GLU A 414 -23.22 17.25 -5.28
N ILE A 415 -23.62 16.03 -5.61
CA ILE A 415 -23.87 14.97 -4.62
C ILE A 415 -23.12 13.72 -5.01
N LEU A 416 -22.33 13.18 -4.09
CA LEU A 416 -21.75 11.86 -4.15
C LEU A 416 -22.07 11.12 -2.85
N CYS A 417 -22.68 9.95 -2.96
CA CYS A 417 -22.78 9.01 -1.84
C CYS A 417 -22.23 7.66 -2.28
N ILE A 418 -21.20 7.20 -1.59
CA ILE A 418 -20.59 5.87 -1.77
C ILE A 418 -20.65 5.11 -0.47
N ASP A 419 -20.72 3.80 -0.54
CA ASP A 419 -20.75 2.91 0.62
C ASP A 419 -19.79 1.72 0.46
N ARG A 420 -19.67 0.91 1.54
CA ARG A 420 -18.75 -0.22 1.65
C ARG A 420 -17.27 0.17 1.51
N VAL A 421 -16.93 1.43 1.75
CA VAL A 421 -15.56 1.93 1.75
C VAL A 421 -15.17 2.25 3.18
N LYS A 422 -14.10 1.61 3.67
CA LYS A 422 -13.55 1.89 4.99
C LYS A 422 -12.44 2.92 4.86
N VAL A 423 -12.56 3.97 5.64
CA VAL A 423 -11.60 5.05 5.71
C VAL A 423 -11.19 5.30 7.17
N SER A 424 -10.01 5.88 7.36
CA SER A 424 -9.51 6.33 8.65
C SER A 424 -9.33 7.84 8.66
N GLU A 425 -9.21 8.42 9.83
CA GLU A 425 -8.89 9.84 9.98
C GLU A 425 -7.57 10.19 9.26
N GLY A 426 -7.55 11.32 8.56
CA GLY A 426 -6.41 11.74 7.75
C GLY A 426 -6.27 11.02 6.41
N SER A 427 -7.23 10.19 6.02
CA SER A 427 -7.28 9.60 4.69
C SER A 427 -7.67 10.63 3.62
N TYR A 428 -7.30 10.32 2.39
CA TYR A 428 -7.77 10.98 1.18
C TYR A 428 -8.41 9.94 0.27
N LEU A 429 -9.39 10.34 -0.52
CA LEU A 429 -10.02 9.48 -1.51
C LEU A 429 -9.79 9.99 -2.92
N ASP A 430 -9.50 9.06 -3.82
CA ASP A 430 -9.72 9.24 -5.25
C ASP A 430 -10.95 8.42 -5.63
N VAL A 431 -11.80 9.02 -6.46
CA VAL A 431 -13.01 8.36 -6.94
C VAL A 431 -13.05 8.47 -8.46
N GLY A 432 -12.97 7.33 -9.13
CA GLY A 432 -12.98 7.26 -10.60
C GLY A 432 -14.34 7.40 -11.23
N ALA A 433 -14.35 7.42 -12.56
CA ALA A 433 -15.59 7.41 -13.32
C ALA A 433 -16.39 6.12 -13.06
N PRO A 434 -17.76 6.17 -13.17
CA PRO A 434 -18.61 5.01 -12.93
C PRO A 434 -18.25 3.82 -13.84
N VAL A 435 -18.19 2.62 -13.24
CA VAL A 435 -18.03 1.35 -13.93
C VAL A 435 -19.27 0.50 -13.60
N GLY A 436 -20.19 0.41 -14.52
CA GLY A 436 -21.51 -0.15 -14.23
C GLY A 436 -22.19 0.60 -13.08
N PRO A 437 -22.70 -0.09 -12.05
CA PRO A 437 -23.33 0.53 -10.90
C PRO A 437 -22.36 0.94 -9.79
N ALA A 438 -21.06 0.69 -9.91
CA ALA A 438 -20.05 0.95 -8.89
C ALA A 438 -19.06 2.04 -9.32
N LEU A 439 -18.35 2.59 -8.36
CA LEU A 439 -17.25 3.54 -8.57
C LEU A 439 -15.93 2.91 -8.12
N PRO A 440 -14.86 2.99 -8.91
CA PRO A 440 -13.53 2.70 -8.43
C PRO A 440 -13.11 3.73 -7.37
N VAL A 441 -12.61 3.25 -6.25
CA VAL A 441 -12.19 4.09 -5.13
C VAL A 441 -10.82 3.68 -4.67
N VAL A 442 -9.94 4.65 -4.44
CA VAL A 442 -8.64 4.41 -3.82
C VAL A 442 -8.54 5.21 -2.54
N VAL A 443 -8.33 4.50 -1.43
CA VAL A 443 -8.12 5.10 -0.12
C VAL A 443 -6.63 5.34 0.09
N LYS A 444 -6.25 6.58 0.40
CA LYS A 444 -4.87 7.00 0.66
C LYS A 444 -4.74 7.47 2.09
N THR A 445 -3.66 7.10 2.74
CA THR A 445 -3.24 7.74 3.97
C THR A 445 -2.00 8.55 3.67
N LEU A 446 -2.12 9.87 3.60
CA LEU A 446 -0.95 10.74 3.46
C LEU A 446 -0.28 10.85 4.82
N VAL A 447 0.79 10.12 5.03
CA VAL A 447 1.71 10.39 6.14
C VAL A 447 2.61 11.54 5.69
N LEU A 448 2.11 12.76 5.81
CA LEU A 448 2.98 13.93 5.77
C LEU A 448 3.78 13.90 7.07
N GLY A 449 5.05 13.52 7.01
CA GLY A 449 5.97 13.71 8.12
C GLY A 449 5.97 15.20 8.50
N LYS A 450 5.59 15.49 9.77
CA LYS A 450 5.85 16.77 10.42
C LYS A 450 7.33 16.90 10.74
#